data_761dbc52f90b21c8d479745bf61b51bb
#
_entry.id   761dbc52f90b21c8d479745bf61b51bb
#
_cell.length_a   1.000
_cell.length_b   1.000
_cell.length_c   1.000
_cell.angle_alpha   90.00
_cell.angle_beta   90.00
_cell.angle_gamma   90.00
#
_symmetry.space_group_name_H-M   'P 1'
#
loop_
_entity.id
_entity.type
_entity.pdbx_description
1 polymer ?
#
loop_
_entity_poly.entity_id
_entity_poly.type
_entity_poly.pdbx_seq_one_letter_code
_entity_poly.pdbx_strand_id
1 'polypeptide(L)'
;RIRQLEDEVRRADRLAALGRMAVSVAHEIRNPVAAIRFAVQVLKRELEPEARWAEYNDVLVKEVDRVNRILEQLLALGRPVQLELRPLNLHQILERVALLSEELAADQNVVILRRYDPSLPPILGDEDRLAQVFTNLVRNAIEAMPAGGRLTVTTRLSTNPLFTKVDLGGGARSMVEVRVADEGEGIAESVRGRIFEPFFTTKENGMGLGLALCHRIMEEHRGAIQVDSVPERGTTVSCFLPIAR
;
A
#
# COMPACT_ATOMS: atom_id res chain seq x y z
N ARG A 1 -25.35 -21.13 -4.68
CA ARG A 1 -24.51 -22.32 -4.45
C ARG A 1 -23.10 -22.17 -5.06
N ILE A 2 -22.96 -21.71 -6.33
CA ILE A 2 -21.66 -21.48 -6.98
C ILE A 2 -20.86 -20.39 -6.22
N ARG A 3 -21.47 -19.24 -5.91
CA ARG A 3 -20.82 -18.16 -5.14
C ARG A 3 -20.37 -18.60 -3.75
N GLN A 4 -21.14 -19.46 -3.07
CA GLN A 4 -20.77 -19.99 -1.75
C GLN A 4 -19.54 -20.89 -1.83
N LEU A 5 -19.47 -21.75 -2.85
CA LEU A 5 -18.30 -22.60 -3.11
C LEU A 5 -17.07 -21.80 -3.48
N GLU A 6 -17.23 -20.75 -4.31
CA GLU A 6 -16.14 -19.83 -4.65
C GLU A 6 -15.59 -19.10 -3.40
N ASP A 7 -16.48 -18.66 -2.50
CA ASP A 7 -16.10 -18.01 -1.25
C ASP A 7 -15.40 -18.98 -0.28
N GLU A 8 -15.86 -20.25 -0.22
CA GLU A 8 -15.21 -21.31 0.58
C GLU A 8 -13.82 -21.67 0.04
N VAL A 9 -13.67 -21.82 -1.27
CA VAL A 9 -12.36 -22.07 -1.91
C VAL A 9 -11.41 -20.91 -1.68
N ARG A 10 -11.85 -19.67 -1.88
CA ARG A 10 -11.05 -18.47 -1.60
C ARG A 10 -10.65 -18.38 -0.14
N ARG A 11 -11.52 -18.79 0.78
CA ARG A 11 -11.23 -18.82 2.22
C ARG A 11 -10.21 -19.91 2.57
N ALA A 12 -10.32 -21.08 1.97
CA ALA A 12 -9.39 -22.18 2.16
C ALA A 12 -8.00 -21.84 1.59
N ASP A 13 -7.93 -21.24 0.42
CA ASP A 13 -6.68 -20.77 -0.18
C ASP A 13 -6.00 -19.68 0.68
N ARG A 14 -6.79 -18.76 1.25
CA ARG A 14 -6.29 -17.74 2.18
C ARG A 14 -5.70 -18.35 3.45
N LEU A 15 -6.40 -19.34 4.05
CA LEU A 15 -5.92 -20.03 5.25
C LEU A 15 -4.66 -20.86 4.95
N ALA A 16 -4.59 -21.50 3.80
CA ALA A 16 -3.41 -22.24 3.36
C ALA A 16 -2.22 -21.30 3.09
N ALA A 17 -2.46 -20.13 2.49
CA ALA A 17 -1.47 -19.08 2.34
C ALA A 17 -0.99 -18.58 3.71
N LEU A 18 -1.90 -18.28 4.63
CA LEU A 18 -1.58 -17.86 6.01
C LEU A 18 -0.76 -18.92 6.75
N GLY A 19 -1.10 -20.20 6.60
CA GLY A 19 -0.40 -21.33 7.23
C GLY A 19 1.05 -21.48 6.72
N ARG A 20 1.26 -21.38 5.41
CA ARG A 20 2.62 -21.41 4.82
C ARG A 20 3.49 -20.25 5.29
N MET A 21 2.88 -19.17 5.73
CA MET A 21 3.51 -17.90 6.07
C MET A 21 3.70 -17.69 7.57
N ALA A 22 3.10 -18.55 8.42
CA ALA A 22 3.23 -18.45 9.87
C ALA A 22 4.71 -18.39 10.33
N VAL A 23 5.60 -19.05 9.58
CA VAL A 23 7.04 -19.06 9.85
C VAL A 23 7.66 -17.69 9.53
N SER A 24 7.37 -17.09 8.38
CA SER A 24 7.90 -15.78 7.98
C SER A 24 7.41 -14.67 8.91
N VAL A 25 6.10 -14.66 9.18
CA VAL A 25 5.46 -13.73 10.11
C VAL A 25 6.03 -13.86 11.53
N ALA A 26 6.23 -15.09 12.01
CA ALA A 26 6.83 -15.32 13.32
C ALA A 26 8.27 -14.75 13.39
N HIS A 27 9.05 -14.88 12.31
CA HIS A 27 10.37 -14.27 12.23
C HIS A 27 10.33 -12.74 12.21
N GLU A 28 9.42 -12.16 11.44
CA GLU A 28 9.31 -10.70 11.31
C GLU A 28 8.73 -10.01 12.56
N ILE A 29 7.88 -10.70 13.32
CA ILE A 29 7.43 -10.23 14.64
C ILE A 29 8.55 -10.42 15.68
N ARG A 30 9.32 -11.51 15.61
CA ARG A 30 10.39 -11.78 16.56
C ARG A 30 11.49 -10.72 16.52
N ASN A 31 11.81 -10.18 15.34
CA ASN A 31 12.86 -9.18 15.17
C ASN A 31 12.56 -7.88 15.95
N PRO A 32 11.43 -7.16 15.75
CA PRO A 32 11.10 -5.96 16.51
C PRO A 32 10.92 -6.25 18.01
N VAL A 33 10.36 -7.41 18.37
CA VAL A 33 10.26 -7.81 19.79
C VAL A 33 11.64 -8.02 20.42
N ALA A 34 12.62 -8.54 19.66
CA ALA A 34 13.99 -8.66 20.14
C ALA A 34 14.66 -7.29 20.32
N ALA A 35 14.43 -6.33 19.40
CA ALA A 35 14.94 -4.98 19.51
C ALA A 35 14.32 -4.22 20.70
N ILE A 36 13.00 -4.35 20.91
CA ILE A 36 12.31 -3.82 22.10
C ILE A 36 12.93 -4.41 23.37
N ARG A 37 13.11 -5.73 23.43
CA ARG A 37 13.72 -6.39 24.59
C ARG A 37 15.14 -5.90 24.85
N PHE A 38 15.94 -5.74 23.79
CA PHE A 38 17.31 -5.22 23.91
C PHE A 38 17.31 -3.78 24.45
N ALA A 39 16.48 -2.88 23.89
CA ALA A 39 16.37 -1.51 24.37
C ALA A 39 15.96 -1.44 25.85
N VAL A 40 14.97 -2.25 26.27
CA VAL A 40 14.56 -2.35 27.69
C VAL A 40 15.70 -2.89 28.58
N GLN A 41 16.50 -3.84 28.10
CA GLN A 41 17.63 -4.38 28.87
C GLN A 41 18.75 -3.35 29.04
N VAL A 42 19.04 -2.56 28.03
CA VAL A 42 20.01 -1.46 28.10
C VAL A 42 19.54 -0.40 29.09
N LEU A 43 18.26 0.01 28.99
CA LEU A 43 17.65 0.96 29.95
C LEU A 43 17.72 0.49 31.40
N LYS A 44 17.63 -0.82 31.66
CA LYS A 44 17.77 -1.38 33.02
C LYS A 44 19.21 -1.41 33.53
N ARG A 45 20.19 -1.43 32.65
CA ARG A 45 21.63 -1.52 33.02
C ARG A 45 22.29 -0.16 33.22
N GLU A 46 21.88 0.84 32.48
CA GLU A 46 22.49 2.16 32.52
C GLU A 46 21.69 3.08 33.44
N LEU A 47 22.19 3.28 34.65
CA LEU A 47 21.67 4.22 35.66
C LEU A 47 22.04 5.69 35.36
N GLU A 48 22.40 6.05 34.12
CA GLU A 48 22.81 7.41 33.74
C GLU A 48 21.97 8.02 32.58
N PRO A 49 22.06 9.37 32.37
CA PRO A 49 20.89 10.26 32.49
C PRO A 49 20.17 10.59 31.16
N GLU A 50 19.05 11.18 31.32
CA GLU A 50 18.05 11.88 30.43
C GLU A 50 18.25 11.90 28.90
N ALA A 51 19.46 12.12 28.37
CA ALA A 51 19.67 12.23 26.91
C ALA A 51 19.59 10.90 26.15
N ARG A 52 19.97 9.78 26.75
CA ARG A 52 19.87 8.44 26.13
C ARG A 52 18.47 7.85 26.20
N TRP A 53 17.65 8.29 27.14
CA TRP A 53 16.26 7.85 27.26
C TRP A 53 15.43 8.22 26.03
N ALA A 54 15.65 9.40 25.47
CA ALA A 54 14.94 9.83 24.28
C ALA A 54 15.24 8.93 23.08
N GLU A 55 16.51 8.59 22.84
CA GLU A 55 16.93 7.73 21.73
C GLU A 55 16.36 6.31 21.85
N TYR A 56 16.42 5.69 23.02
CA TYR A 56 15.86 4.35 23.24
C TYR A 56 14.33 4.35 23.20
N ASN A 57 13.68 5.40 23.68
CA ASN A 57 12.24 5.55 23.60
C ASN A 57 11.77 5.63 22.16
N ASP A 58 12.47 6.39 21.31
CA ASP A 58 12.17 6.49 19.88
C ASP A 58 12.30 5.13 19.17
N VAL A 59 13.33 4.35 19.49
CA VAL A 59 13.50 2.99 18.98
C VAL A 59 12.33 2.10 19.41
N LEU A 60 11.95 2.16 20.69
CA LEU A 60 10.84 1.36 21.22
C LEU A 60 9.51 1.69 20.52
N VAL A 61 9.20 2.97 20.37
CA VAL A 61 7.96 3.43 19.71
C VAL A 61 7.97 2.97 18.26
N LYS A 62 9.06 3.18 17.53
CA LYS A 62 9.17 2.75 16.12
C LYS A 62 8.97 1.25 15.95
N GLU A 63 9.52 0.41 16.83
CA GLU A 63 9.36 -1.03 16.73
C GLU A 63 7.97 -1.52 17.16
N VAL A 64 7.31 -0.87 18.11
CA VAL A 64 5.91 -1.13 18.46
C VAL A 64 5.00 -0.78 17.28
N ASP A 65 5.20 0.37 16.66
CA ASP A 65 4.45 0.80 15.47
C ASP A 65 4.67 -0.15 14.28
N ARG A 66 5.89 -0.69 14.17
CA ARG A 66 6.20 -1.71 13.17
C ARG A 66 5.41 -3.00 13.41
N VAL A 67 5.37 -3.49 14.65
CA VAL A 67 4.57 -4.69 15.02
C VAL A 67 3.09 -4.46 14.75
N ASN A 68 2.55 -3.31 15.14
CA ASN A 68 1.15 -2.97 14.91
C ASN A 68 0.81 -2.97 13.40
N ARG A 69 1.67 -2.37 12.57
CA ARG A 69 1.50 -2.40 11.10
C ARG A 69 1.51 -3.83 10.54
N ILE A 70 2.40 -4.70 11.06
CA ILE A 70 2.45 -6.11 10.69
C ILE A 70 1.11 -6.79 10.99
N LEU A 71 0.59 -6.61 12.19
CA LEU A 71 -0.67 -7.20 12.63
C LEU A 71 -1.87 -6.69 11.81
N GLU A 72 -1.95 -5.38 11.55
CA GLU A 72 -3.01 -4.79 10.74
C GLU A 72 -3.02 -5.33 9.30
N GLN A 73 -1.85 -5.45 8.68
CA GLN A 73 -1.73 -5.99 7.32
C GLN A 73 -2.12 -7.48 7.26
N LEU A 74 -1.75 -8.26 8.27
CA LEU A 74 -2.15 -9.66 8.37
C LEU A 74 -3.65 -9.82 8.57
N LEU A 75 -4.24 -9.05 9.48
CA LEU A 75 -5.68 -9.07 9.73
C LEU A 75 -6.47 -8.62 8.49
N ALA A 76 -5.95 -7.63 7.75
CA ALA A 76 -6.55 -7.16 6.51
C ALA A 76 -6.59 -8.26 5.44
N LEU A 77 -5.58 -9.15 5.37
CA LEU A 77 -5.57 -10.28 4.44
C LEU A 77 -6.51 -11.41 4.85
N GLY A 78 -6.74 -11.61 6.15
CA GLY A 78 -7.55 -12.72 6.67
C GLY A 78 -9.06 -12.47 6.68
N ARG A 79 -9.51 -11.22 6.72
CA ARG A 79 -10.95 -10.87 6.83
C ARG A 79 -11.56 -10.57 5.46
N PRO A 80 -12.83 -10.97 5.21
CA PRO A 80 -13.57 -10.42 4.08
C PRO A 80 -13.67 -8.90 4.27
N VAL A 81 -13.28 -8.13 3.25
CA VAL A 81 -13.44 -6.67 3.30
C VAL A 81 -14.90 -6.38 2.99
N GLN A 82 -15.66 -5.94 3.97
CA GLN A 82 -16.96 -5.34 3.73
C GLN A 82 -16.70 -3.87 3.40
N LEU A 83 -16.85 -3.50 2.13
CA LEU A 83 -16.69 -2.13 1.69
C LEU A 83 -17.95 -1.30 1.99
N GLU A 84 -17.77 -0.14 2.58
CA GLU A 84 -18.81 0.88 2.67
C GLU A 84 -18.74 1.80 1.44
N LEU A 85 -19.27 1.31 0.32
CA LEU A 85 -19.23 2.03 -0.95
C LEU A 85 -20.15 3.25 -0.93
N ARG A 86 -19.58 4.45 -1.14
CA ARG A 86 -20.30 5.71 -1.27
C ARG A 86 -19.70 6.59 -2.38
N PRO A 87 -20.47 7.54 -2.94
CA PRO A 87 -19.87 8.54 -3.82
C PRO A 87 -18.83 9.38 -3.07
N LEU A 88 -17.61 9.46 -3.61
CA LEU A 88 -16.46 10.11 -2.98
C LEU A 88 -15.77 11.07 -3.94
N ASN A 89 -15.26 12.17 -3.40
CA ASN A 89 -14.32 13.03 -4.09
C ASN A 89 -12.90 12.45 -3.91
N LEU A 90 -12.36 11.87 -4.98
CA LEU A 90 -11.05 11.24 -4.98
C LEU A 90 -9.91 12.19 -4.59
N HIS A 91 -10.01 13.48 -5.00
CA HIS A 91 -8.96 14.46 -4.70
C HIS A 91 -8.83 14.73 -3.21
N GLN A 92 -9.93 14.68 -2.43
CA GLN A 92 -9.86 14.85 -0.98
C GLN A 92 -9.05 13.73 -0.32
N ILE A 93 -9.20 12.49 -0.81
CA ILE A 93 -8.41 11.34 -0.32
C ILE A 93 -6.93 11.54 -0.66
N LEU A 94 -6.63 11.90 -1.91
CA LEU A 94 -5.26 12.09 -2.40
C LEU A 94 -4.56 13.25 -1.70
N GLU A 95 -5.25 14.36 -1.44
CA GLU A 95 -4.69 15.49 -0.67
C GLU A 95 -4.38 15.10 0.77
N ARG A 96 -5.29 14.38 1.44
CA ARG A 96 -5.02 13.86 2.79
C ARG A 96 -3.80 12.94 2.83
N VAL A 97 -3.67 12.04 1.86
CA VAL A 97 -2.52 11.13 1.75
C VAL A 97 -1.24 11.91 1.47
N ALA A 98 -1.27 12.89 0.55
CA ALA A 98 -0.11 13.70 0.23
C ALA A 98 0.37 14.49 1.45
N LEU A 99 -0.55 15.14 2.18
CA LEU A 99 -0.25 15.90 3.40
C LEU A 99 0.40 15.02 4.48
N LEU A 100 -0.16 13.84 4.73
CA LEU A 100 0.39 12.90 5.72
C LEU A 100 1.75 12.30 5.31
N SER A 101 2.12 12.42 4.03
CA SER A 101 3.38 11.90 3.51
C SER A 101 4.46 12.98 3.36
N GLU A 102 4.14 14.26 3.64
CA GLU A 102 5.08 15.38 3.44
C GLU A 102 6.32 15.29 4.32
N GLU A 103 6.17 14.89 5.57
CA GLU A 103 7.31 14.69 6.49
C GLU A 103 8.25 13.59 5.98
N LEU A 104 7.71 12.42 5.64
CA LEU A 104 8.49 11.32 5.09
C LEU A 104 9.17 11.70 3.76
N ALA A 105 8.48 12.46 2.90
CA ALA A 105 9.04 12.93 1.65
C ALA A 105 10.17 13.94 1.88
N ALA A 106 10.01 14.87 2.82
CA ALA A 106 11.02 15.84 3.19
C ALA A 106 12.29 15.17 3.75
N ASP A 107 12.14 14.17 4.62
CA ASP A 107 13.27 13.41 5.18
C ASP A 107 14.11 12.70 4.10
N GLN A 108 13.46 12.34 2.99
CA GLN A 108 14.12 11.68 1.86
C GLN A 108 14.43 12.63 0.68
N ASN A 109 14.26 13.94 0.84
CA ASN A 109 14.42 14.93 -0.23
C ASN A 109 13.56 14.63 -1.48
N VAL A 110 12.36 14.12 -1.30
CA VAL A 110 11.38 13.83 -2.35
C VAL A 110 10.38 14.96 -2.47
N VAL A 111 10.14 15.44 -3.71
CA VAL A 111 9.14 16.47 -4.00
C VAL A 111 7.86 15.82 -4.51
N ILE A 112 6.73 16.03 -3.81
CA ILE A 112 5.41 15.53 -4.23
C ILE A 112 4.74 16.54 -5.16
N LEU A 113 4.56 16.18 -6.43
CA LEU A 113 3.82 16.97 -7.42
C LEU A 113 2.39 16.43 -7.59
N ARG A 114 1.42 17.33 -7.51
CA ARG A 114 -0.01 17.04 -7.67
C ARG A 114 -0.49 17.57 -8.99
N ARG A 115 -1.01 16.68 -9.87
CA ARG A 115 -1.55 17.00 -11.20
C ARG A 115 -2.95 16.41 -11.34
N TYR A 116 -3.91 17.08 -10.71
CA TYR A 116 -5.29 16.61 -10.67
C TYR A 116 -6.15 17.26 -11.75
N ASP A 117 -6.95 16.44 -12.41
CA ASP A 117 -7.99 16.90 -13.32
C ASP A 117 -9.22 17.35 -12.51
N PRO A 118 -9.51 18.66 -12.42
CA PRO A 118 -10.60 19.18 -11.59
C PRO A 118 -12.00 18.81 -12.13
N SER A 119 -12.10 18.27 -13.34
CA SER A 119 -13.36 17.90 -13.97
C SER A 119 -13.83 16.49 -13.63
N LEU A 120 -13.07 15.73 -12.82
CA LEU A 120 -13.40 14.35 -12.50
C LEU A 120 -14.71 14.23 -11.70
N PRO A 121 -15.62 13.34 -12.14
CA PRO A 121 -16.81 13.04 -11.36
C PRO A 121 -16.47 12.26 -10.08
N PRO A 122 -17.39 12.22 -9.09
CA PRO A 122 -17.25 11.36 -7.94
C PRO A 122 -17.07 9.89 -8.35
N ILE A 123 -16.22 9.18 -7.58
CA ILE A 123 -16.06 7.74 -7.71
C ILE A 123 -16.93 7.01 -6.70
N LEU A 124 -17.25 5.74 -6.96
CA LEU A 124 -17.88 4.87 -5.98
C LEU A 124 -16.80 4.11 -5.20
N GLY A 125 -16.67 4.35 -3.90
CA GLY A 125 -15.60 3.74 -3.11
C GLY A 125 -15.79 3.82 -1.61
N ASP A 126 -14.91 3.14 -0.90
CA ASP A 126 -14.70 3.21 0.54
C ASP A 126 -13.47 4.10 0.80
N GLU A 127 -13.71 5.21 1.52
CA GLU A 127 -12.71 6.25 1.71
C GLU A 127 -11.45 5.75 2.44
N ASP A 128 -11.64 4.99 3.52
CA ASP A 128 -10.52 4.53 4.35
C ASP A 128 -9.69 3.46 3.61
N ARG A 129 -10.35 2.58 2.86
CA ARG A 129 -9.66 1.58 2.05
C ARG A 129 -8.89 2.19 0.89
N LEU A 130 -9.47 3.18 0.21
CA LEU A 130 -8.76 3.91 -0.85
C LEU A 130 -7.61 4.76 -0.28
N ALA A 131 -7.81 5.40 0.87
CA ALA A 131 -6.71 6.08 1.56
C ALA A 131 -5.57 5.11 1.90
N GLN A 132 -5.88 3.89 2.35
CA GLN A 132 -4.89 2.84 2.61
C GLN A 132 -4.12 2.44 1.35
N VAL A 133 -4.81 2.29 0.20
CA VAL A 133 -4.16 2.02 -1.10
C VAL A 133 -3.17 3.12 -1.43
N PHE A 134 -3.62 4.39 -1.47
CA PHE A 134 -2.77 5.48 -1.91
C PHE A 134 -1.64 5.78 -0.92
N THR A 135 -1.86 5.61 0.38
CA THR A 135 -0.78 5.71 1.39
C THR A 135 0.30 4.66 1.15
N ASN A 136 -0.07 3.41 0.85
CA ASN A 136 0.90 2.36 0.54
C ASN A 136 1.67 2.67 -0.74
N LEU A 137 1.01 3.15 -1.79
CA LEU A 137 1.65 3.47 -3.07
C LEU A 137 2.61 4.66 -2.95
N VAL A 138 2.16 5.75 -2.30
CA VAL A 138 2.98 6.95 -2.07
C VAL A 138 4.20 6.61 -1.22
N ARG A 139 4.03 5.86 -0.15
CA ARG A 139 5.15 5.43 0.70
C ARG A 139 6.13 4.54 -0.06
N ASN A 140 5.65 3.57 -0.84
CA ASN A 140 6.52 2.71 -1.65
C ASN A 140 7.33 3.52 -2.65
N ALA A 141 6.73 4.53 -3.27
CA ALA A 141 7.37 5.43 -4.20
C ALA A 141 8.46 6.28 -3.52
N ILE A 142 8.18 6.86 -2.33
CA ILE A 142 9.17 7.63 -1.57
C ILE A 142 10.34 6.72 -1.16
N GLU A 143 10.06 5.53 -0.63
CA GLU A 143 11.09 4.55 -0.22
C GLU A 143 11.96 4.06 -1.40
N ALA A 144 11.46 4.13 -2.64
CA ALA A 144 12.22 3.77 -3.84
C ALA A 144 13.17 4.87 -4.32
N MET A 145 13.17 6.04 -3.66
CA MET A 145 13.98 7.21 -3.99
C MET A 145 14.91 7.64 -2.86
N PRO A 146 15.85 6.78 -2.40
CA PRO A 146 16.72 7.10 -1.27
C PRO A 146 17.67 8.29 -1.52
N ALA A 147 17.93 8.60 -2.76
CA ALA A 147 18.74 9.77 -3.16
C ALA A 147 17.91 11.04 -3.39
N GLY A 148 16.62 11.02 -3.06
CA GLY A 148 15.66 12.07 -3.40
C GLY A 148 15.11 11.90 -4.82
N GLY A 149 14.23 12.81 -5.22
CA GLY A 149 13.61 12.77 -6.55
C GLY A 149 12.21 13.37 -6.56
N ARG A 150 11.44 12.97 -7.55
CA ARG A 150 10.10 13.50 -7.78
C ARG A 150 9.05 12.39 -7.76
N LEU A 151 8.05 12.57 -6.93
CA LEU A 151 6.83 11.76 -6.92
C LEU A 151 5.70 12.57 -7.57
N THR A 152 5.12 12.07 -8.65
CA THR A 152 4.01 12.74 -9.32
C THR A 152 2.73 11.95 -9.15
N VAL A 153 1.70 12.57 -8.55
CA VAL A 153 0.34 12.02 -8.46
C VAL A 153 -0.54 12.72 -9.49
N THR A 154 -1.07 11.94 -10.44
CA THR A 154 -1.89 12.45 -11.54
C THR A 154 -3.26 11.79 -11.51
N THR A 155 -4.33 12.54 -11.74
CA THR A 155 -5.67 12.00 -11.95
C THR A 155 -6.21 12.39 -13.33
N ARG A 156 -6.96 11.47 -13.97
CA ARG A 156 -7.63 11.73 -15.26
C ARG A 156 -8.76 10.75 -15.50
N LEU A 157 -9.62 11.06 -16.46
CA LEU A 157 -10.52 10.05 -17.00
C LEU A 157 -9.70 9.01 -17.78
N SER A 158 -10.00 7.73 -17.54
CA SER A 158 -9.33 6.65 -18.26
C SER A 158 -9.80 6.58 -19.70
N THR A 159 -8.83 6.57 -20.61
CA THR A 159 -9.04 6.31 -22.04
C THR A 159 -8.67 4.88 -22.44
N ASN A 160 -8.26 4.04 -21.47
CA ASN A 160 -7.81 2.68 -21.74
C ASN A 160 -8.99 1.77 -22.06
N PRO A 161 -9.10 1.23 -23.29
CA PRO A 161 -10.22 0.41 -23.70
C PRO A 161 -10.31 -0.93 -22.94
N LEU A 162 -9.22 -1.42 -22.36
CA LEU A 162 -9.22 -2.64 -21.54
C LEU A 162 -10.03 -2.47 -20.26
N PHE A 163 -10.02 -1.25 -19.69
CA PHE A 163 -10.72 -0.94 -18.44
C PHE A 163 -12.07 -0.27 -18.65
N THR A 164 -12.33 0.26 -19.85
CA THR A 164 -13.66 0.76 -20.23
C THR A 164 -14.65 -0.35 -20.60
N LYS A 165 -14.15 -1.57 -20.89
CA LYS A 165 -14.93 -2.75 -21.30
C LYS A 165 -15.04 -3.84 -20.23
N VAL A 166 -14.82 -3.56 -18.95
CA VAL A 166 -15.06 -4.57 -17.90
C VAL A 166 -16.56 -4.82 -17.80
N ASP A 167 -17.00 -5.79 -18.58
CA ASP A 167 -18.37 -6.25 -18.70
C ASP A 167 -18.70 -7.18 -17.52
N LEU A 168 -19.24 -6.60 -16.46
CA LEU A 168 -19.92 -7.33 -15.40
C LEU A 168 -21.43 -7.06 -15.47
N GLY A 169 -21.99 -7.14 -16.69
CA GLY A 169 -23.44 -7.07 -16.90
C GLY A 169 -23.99 -5.69 -17.25
N GLY A 170 -23.45 -5.02 -18.29
CA GLY A 170 -24.11 -3.91 -18.93
C GLY A 170 -23.32 -2.62 -19.12
N GLY A 171 -22.67 -2.47 -20.26
CA GLY A 171 -22.20 -1.21 -20.80
C GLY A 171 -20.78 -0.79 -20.38
N ALA A 172 -20.09 -0.12 -21.30
CA ALA A 172 -18.77 0.47 -21.04
C ALA A 172 -18.84 1.44 -19.83
N ARG A 173 -18.13 1.14 -18.76
CA ARG A 173 -18.03 2.03 -17.60
C ARG A 173 -16.84 2.95 -17.79
N SER A 174 -17.09 4.25 -17.75
CA SER A 174 -16.00 5.21 -17.62
C SER A 174 -15.31 5.02 -16.28
N MET A 175 -13.98 5.05 -16.25
CA MET A 175 -13.18 4.90 -15.04
C MET A 175 -12.32 6.13 -14.84
N VAL A 176 -12.03 6.43 -13.59
CA VAL A 176 -11.01 7.39 -13.21
C VAL A 176 -9.69 6.66 -13.04
N GLU A 177 -8.63 7.21 -13.60
CA GLU A 177 -7.27 6.73 -13.43
C GLU A 177 -6.52 7.64 -12.45
N VAL A 178 -5.89 7.03 -11.45
CA VAL A 178 -4.90 7.65 -10.58
C VAL A 178 -3.54 7.06 -10.89
N ARG A 179 -2.57 7.90 -11.22
CA ARG A 179 -1.18 7.50 -11.42
C ARG A 179 -0.31 8.02 -10.29
N VAL A 180 0.46 7.13 -9.70
CA VAL A 180 1.52 7.44 -8.76
C VAL A 180 2.84 7.07 -9.44
N ALA A 181 3.61 8.08 -9.85
CA ALA A 181 4.83 7.91 -10.62
C ALA A 181 6.04 8.44 -9.84
N ASP A 182 7.03 7.59 -9.61
CA ASP A 182 8.31 7.92 -8.98
C ASP A 182 9.47 7.89 -9.99
N GLU A 183 10.55 8.57 -9.65
CA GLU A 183 11.83 8.58 -10.38
C GLU A 183 12.87 7.69 -9.68
N GLY A 184 12.42 6.61 -8.99
CA GLY A 184 13.24 5.74 -8.16
C GLY A 184 13.98 4.65 -8.93
N GLU A 185 14.44 3.63 -8.20
CA GLU A 185 15.24 2.53 -8.72
C GLU A 185 14.52 1.66 -9.76
N GLY A 186 13.19 1.76 -9.82
CA GLY A 186 12.38 0.92 -10.68
C GLY A 186 12.32 -0.54 -10.23
N ILE A 187 11.68 -1.39 -11.04
CA ILE A 187 11.44 -2.80 -10.77
C ILE A 187 12.00 -3.64 -11.92
N ALA A 188 12.84 -4.62 -11.59
CA ALA A 188 13.38 -5.53 -12.59
C ALA A 188 12.28 -6.37 -13.25
N GLU A 189 12.41 -6.61 -14.56
CA GLU A 189 11.45 -7.40 -15.36
C GLU A 189 11.19 -8.78 -14.76
N SER A 190 12.25 -9.43 -14.26
CA SER A 190 12.20 -10.78 -13.68
C SER A 190 11.29 -10.92 -12.47
N VAL A 191 11.02 -9.83 -11.76
CA VAL A 191 10.19 -9.85 -10.55
C VAL A 191 8.84 -9.15 -10.72
N ARG A 192 8.63 -8.42 -11.85
CA ARG A 192 7.41 -7.65 -12.11
C ARG A 192 6.13 -8.49 -12.00
N GLY A 193 6.14 -9.73 -12.47
CA GLY A 193 4.99 -10.64 -12.39
C GLY A 193 4.62 -11.06 -10.97
N ARG A 194 5.50 -10.85 -9.99
CA ARG A 194 5.34 -11.34 -8.62
C ARG A 194 5.06 -10.24 -7.60
N ILE A 195 5.14 -8.96 -7.98
CA ILE A 195 5.03 -7.83 -7.04
C ILE A 195 3.70 -7.74 -6.29
N PHE A 196 2.64 -8.37 -6.82
CA PHE A 196 1.34 -8.48 -6.17
C PHE A 196 1.15 -9.78 -5.38
N GLU A 197 2.12 -10.70 -5.44
CA GLU A 197 2.09 -11.89 -4.59
C GLU A 197 2.28 -11.49 -3.13
N PRO A 198 1.45 -11.96 -2.21
CA PRO A 198 1.65 -11.72 -0.80
C PRO A 198 3.04 -12.17 -0.35
N PHE A 199 3.71 -11.35 0.46
CA PHE A 199 5.07 -11.57 1.02
C PHE A 199 6.21 -11.52 0.01
N PHE A 200 5.95 -11.21 -1.22
CA PHE A 200 7.01 -10.93 -2.16
C PHE A 200 7.56 -9.51 -1.92
N THR A 201 8.84 -9.42 -1.65
CA THR A 201 9.55 -8.16 -1.45
C THR A 201 10.99 -8.24 -1.92
N THR A 202 11.51 -7.15 -2.43
CA THR A 202 12.93 -6.95 -2.71
C THR A 202 13.62 -6.07 -1.65
N LYS A 203 12.84 -5.54 -0.71
CA LYS A 203 13.34 -4.66 0.38
C LYS A 203 13.71 -5.50 1.59
N GLU A 204 14.87 -5.24 2.21
CA GLU A 204 15.35 -5.95 3.40
C GLU A 204 14.38 -5.90 4.59
N ASN A 205 13.67 -4.77 4.75
CA ASN A 205 12.72 -4.55 5.85
C ASN A 205 11.25 -4.57 5.40
N GLY A 206 10.98 -5.03 4.18
CA GLY A 206 9.64 -5.06 3.61
C GLY A 206 8.95 -6.41 3.83
N MET A 207 7.68 -6.40 4.26
CA MET A 207 6.88 -7.63 4.39
C MET A 207 6.28 -8.15 3.09
N GLY A 208 6.34 -7.37 2.00
CA GLY A 208 5.72 -7.75 0.74
C GLY A 208 4.18 -7.86 0.77
N LEU A 209 3.51 -7.23 1.74
CA LEU A 209 2.05 -7.25 1.87
C LEU A 209 1.36 -6.02 1.28
N GLY A 210 2.08 -4.90 1.15
CA GLY A 210 1.50 -3.63 0.76
C GLY A 210 0.85 -3.65 -0.62
N LEU A 211 1.56 -4.11 -1.66
CA LEU A 211 1.02 -4.17 -3.02
C LEU A 211 -0.05 -5.26 -3.19
N ALA A 212 0.09 -6.40 -2.51
CA ALA A 212 -0.93 -7.44 -2.49
C ALA A 212 -2.25 -6.93 -1.88
N LEU A 213 -2.18 -6.15 -0.81
CA LEU A 213 -3.33 -5.50 -0.20
C LEU A 213 -3.94 -4.43 -1.12
N CYS A 214 -3.10 -3.62 -1.79
CA CYS A 214 -3.57 -2.65 -2.80
C CYS A 214 -4.34 -3.35 -3.92
N HIS A 215 -3.78 -4.42 -4.49
CA HIS A 215 -4.43 -5.20 -5.54
C HIS A 215 -5.81 -5.69 -5.11
N ARG A 216 -5.88 -6.30 -3.93
CA ARG A 216 -7.13 -6.81 -3.38
C ARG A 216 -8.17 -5.72 -3.15
N ILE A 217 -7.80 -4.60 -2.50
CA ILE A 217 -8.72 -3.48 -2.28
C ILE A 217 -9.24 -2.95 -3.62
N MET A 218 -8.38 -2.82 -4.62
CA MET A 218 -8.78 -2.39 -5.95
C MET A 218 -9.76 -3.36 -6.62
N GLU A 219 -9.53 -4.67 -6.54
CA GLU A 219 -10.46 -5.70 -7.04
C GLU A 219 -11.84 -5.63 -6.35
N GLU A 220 -11.86 -5.47 -5.02
CA GLU A 220 -13.10 -5.35 -4.25
C GLU A 220 -13.89 -4.08 -4.63
N HIS A 221 -13.20 -2.99 -5.01
CA HIS A 221 -13.80 -1.78 -5.58
C HIS A 221 -14.23 -1.95 -7.05
N ARG A 222 -14.10 -3.15 -7.63
CA ARG A 222 -14.29 -3.40 -9.07
C ARG A 222 -13.41 -2.50 -9.94
N GLY A 223 -12.27 -2.14 -9.41
CA GLY A 223 -11.22 -1.39 -10.05
C GLY A 223 -10.11 -2.31 -10.57
N ALA A 224 -9.02 -1.71 -10.99
CA ALA A 224 -7.83 -2.42 -11.41
C ALA A 224 -6.56 -1.65 -10.98
N ILE A 225 -5.45 -2.37 -10.89
CA ILE A 225 -4.13 -1.79 -10.65
C ILE A 225 -3.15 -2.32 -11.69
N GLN A 226 -2.30 -1.45 -12.23
CA GLN A 226 -1.29 -1.78 -13.22
C GLN A 226 0.03 -1.14 -12.82
N VAL A 227 1.14 -1.79 -13.12
CA VAL A 227 2.49 -1.29 -12.84
C VAL A 227 3.31 -1.30 -14.12
N ASP A 228 3.80 -0.11 -14.48
CA ASP A 228 4.78 0.11 -15.53
C ASP A 228 6.08 0.60 -14.86
N SER A 229 7.16 -0.13 -15.08
CA SER A 229 8.44 0.19 -14.45
C SER A 229 9.61 -0.14 -15.36
N VAL A 230 10.61 0.71 -15.30
CA VAL A 230 11.89 0.52 -15.98
C VAL A 230 13.00 0.65 -14.94
N PRO A 231 13.88 -0.34 -14.81
CA PRO A 231 15.01 -0.27 -13.88
C PRO A 231 15.78 1.03 -14.05
N GLU A 232 16.14 1.65 -12.92
CA GLU A 232 16.88 2.92 -12.82
C GLU A 232 16.17 4.16 -13.43
N ARG A 233 14.88 4.02 -13.81
CA ARG A 233 14.08 5.12 -14.36
C ARG A 233 12.80 5.38 -13.61
N GLY A 234 12.51 4.54 -12.60
CA GLY A 234 11.35 4.68 -11.74
C GLY A 234 10.19 3.77 -12.10
N THR A 235 9.11 3.96 -11.34
CA THR A 235 7.88 3.16 -11.44
C THR A 235 6.67 4.06 -11.56
N THR A 236 5.70 3.62 -12.35
CA THR A 236 4.36 4.21 -12.42
C THR A 236 3.34 3.15 -12.04
N VAL A 237 2.61 3.40 -10.95
CA VAL A 237 1.46 2.58 -10.56
C VAL A 237 0.19 3.30 -10.94
N SER A 238 -0.64 2.65 -11.77
CA SER A 238 -1.93 3.17 -12.24
C SER A 238 -3.07 2.41 -11.58
N CYS A 239 -3.95 3.13 -10.87
CA CYS A 239 -5.17 2.63 -10.26
C CYS A 239 -6.39 3.10 -11.05
N PHE A 240 -7.30 2.19 -11.39
CA PHE A 240 -8.53 2.49 -12.15
C PHE A 240 -9.74 2.24 -11.26
N LEU A 241 -10.59 3.25 -11.10
CA LEU A 241 -11.76 3.21 -10.21
C LEU A 241 -13.04 3.54 -10.99
N PRO A 242 -14.15 2.85 -10.72
CA PRO A 242 -15.43 3.13 -11.38
C PRO A 242 -16.01 4.45 -10.89
N ILE A 243 -16.60 5.22 -11.82
CA ILE A 243 -17.33 6.44 -11.54
C ILE A 243 -18.64 6.09 -10.81
N ALA A 244 -19.03 6.90 -9.82
CA ALA A 244 -20.35 6.82 -9.20
C ALA A 244 -21.43 7.20 -10.23
N ARG A 245 -22.48 6.39 -10.31
CA ARG A 245 -23.66 6.64 -11.18
C ARG A 245 -24.76 7.34 -10.38
#